data_efde60cc7e48b90bfff1ba0fdc84c295
#
_entry.id   efde60cc7e48b90bfff1ba0fdc84c295
#
_cell.length_a   1.000
_cell.length_b   1.000
_cell.length_c   1.000
_cell.angle_alpha   90.00
_cell.angle_beta   90.00
_cell.angle_gamma   90.00
#
_symmetry.space_group_name_H-M   'P 1'
#
loop_
_entity.id
_entity.type
_entity.pdbx_description
1 polymer ?
#
loop_
_entity_poly.entity_id
_entity_poly.type
_entity_poly.pdbx_seq_one_letter_code
_entity_poly.pdbx_strand_id
1 'polypeptide(L)'
;MALGELAERNNYCRPKVDDTTALVIEDGRHPVVEKMLKEGEFVPNGISMDEEKNRIMILTGPNMAGKSTYMRQTALIVLLAQIGSFVPASFAHIGIVDRIFTRIGASDDISLGQSTFMVEMNEVSGILRNGTYKSLLLLDEVGXXXXLRGSVHPMTSRSVSRLLWSK
;
A
#
# COMPACT_ATOMS: atom_id res chain seq x y z
N MET A 1 13.81 13.55 -18.35
CA MET A 1 15.25 13.52 -18.00
C MET A 1 15.45 13.32 -16.50
N ALA A 2 14.91 14.17 -15.64
CA ALA A 2 15.12 14.06 -14.17
C ALA A 2 14.81 12.67 -13.57
N LEU A 3 13.68 12.03 -13.98
CA LEU A 3 13.32 10.71 -13.45
C LEU A 3 14.28 9.61 -13.93
N GLY A 4 14.82 9.73 -15.16
CA GLY A 4 15.79 8.77 -15.68
C GLY A 4 17.14 8.88 -14.96
N GLU A 5 17.62 10.11 -14.74
CA GLU A 5 18.85 10.35 -13.98
C GLU A 5 18.73 9.84 -12.53
N LEU A 6 17.56 10.10 -11.93
CA LEU A 6 17.26 9.59 -10.57
C LEU A 6 17.31 8.05 -10.54
N ALA A 7 16.74 7.42 -11.55
CA ALA A 7 16.70 5.97 -11.66
C ALA A 7 18.09 5.36 -11.77
N GLU A 8 18.92 5.95 -12.63
CA GLU A 8 20.31 5.51 -12.83
C GLU A 8 21.13 5.64 -11.54
N ARG A 9 21.05 6.81 -10.88
CA ARG A 9 21.80 7.07 -9.65
C ARG A 9 21.41 6.17 -8.48
N ASN A 10 20.14 5.70 -8.45
CA ASN A 10 19.61 4.96 -7.31
C ASN A 10 19.33 3.49 -7.63
N ASN A 11 19.80 3.01 -8.78
CA ASN A 11 19.58 1.62 -9.20
C ASN A 11 18.10 1.22 -9.15
N TYR A 12 17.23 2.04 -9.78
CA TYR A 12 15.82 1.75 -9.92
C TYR A 12 15.58 0.87 -11.16
N CYS A 13 14.69 -0.08 -11.09
CA CYS A 13 14.36 -0.93 -12.23
C CYS A 13 13.19 -0.36 -13.04
N ARG A 14 13.09 -0.79 -14.30
CA ARG A 14 11.94 -0.50 -15.15
C ARG A 14 10.81 -1.49 -14.80
N PRO A 15 9.67 -1.02 -14.28
CA PRO A 15 8.58 -1.95 -13.95
C PRO A 15 7.89 -2.48 -15.21
N LYS A 16 7.44 -3.71 -15.16
CA LYS A 16 6.48 -4.23 -16.13
C LYS A 16 5.09 -3.80 -15.67
N VAL A 17 4.36 -3.08 -16.51
CA VAL A 17 2.98 -2.65 -16.22
C VAL A 17 2.07 -3.21 -17.30
N ASP A 18 1.00 -3.90 -16.90
CA ASP A 18 0.05 -4.51 -17.84
C ASP A 18 -1.36 -4.59 -17.21
N ASP A 19 -2.31 -5.16 -17.95
CA ASP A 19 -3.72 -5.25 -17.53
C ASP A 19 -4.02 -6.37 -16.52
N THR A 20 -2.98 -7.06 -16.03
CA THR A 20 -3.17 -8.09 -15.01
C THR A 20 -3.49 -7.47 -13.64
N THR A 21 -3.80 -8.31 -12.67
CA THR A 21 -3.99 -7.88 -11.27
C THR A 21 -2.76 -8.18 -10.42
N ALA A 22 -1.63 -8.53 -11.04
CA ALA A 22 -0.39 -8.86 -10.32
C ALA A 22 0.15 -7.62 -9.56
N LEU A 23 0.68 -7.87 -8.39
CA LEU A 23 1.49 -6.90 -7.65
C LEU A 23 2.69 -7.68 -7.09
N VAL A 24 3.76 -7.73 -7.87
CA VAL A 24 4.99 -8.42 -7.51
C VAL A 24 6.10 -7.38 -7.48
N ILE A 25 6.77 -7.25 -6.36
CA ILE A 25 7.92 -6.36 -6.18
C ILE A 25 8.99 -7.18 -5.47
N GLU A 26 10.20 -7.17 -5.99
CA GLU A 26 11.36 -7.81 -5.36
C GLU A 26 12.34 -6.72 -4.92
N ASP A 27 12.90 -6.88 -3.73
CA ASP A 27 13.84 -5.94 -3.13
C ASP A 27 13.34 -4.49 -3.18
N GLY A 28 12.06 -4.29 -2.91
CA GLY A 28 11.46 -2.96 -2.87
C GLY A 28 12.10 -2.11 -1.78
N ARG A 29 12.31 -0.82 -2.07
CA ARG A 29 12.89 0.14 -1.14
C ARG A 29 12.00 1.37 -1.03
N HIS A 30 12.00 1.99 0.13
CA HIS A 30 11.24 3.23 0.34
C HIS A 30 12.09 4.42 -0.16
N PRO A 31 11.68 5.13 -1.24
CA PRO A 31 12.55 6.10 -1.91
C PRO A 31 13.02 7.26 -1.03
N VAL A 32 12.29 7.57 0.04
CA VAL A 32 12.67 8.63 0.97
C VAL A 32 13.48 8.06 2.14
N VAL A 33 12.98 6.99 2.77
CA VAL A 33 13.61 6.42 3.97
C VAL A 33 15.01 5.89 3.65
N GLU A 34 15.20 5.25 2.49
CA GLU A 34 16.53 4.76 2.09
C GLU A 34 17.57 5.89 1.99
N LYS A 35 17.12 7.12 1.71
CA LYS A 35 18.02 8.29 1.63
C LYS A 35 18.29 8.92 2.99
N MET A 36 17.47 8.66 3.99
CA MET A 36 17.65 9.19 5.34
C MET A 36 18.56 8.29 6.19
N LEU A 37 18.68 7.04 5.81
CA LEU A 37 19.53 6.06 6.48
C LEU A 37 20.92 6.04 5.85
N LYS A 38 21.89 5.52 6.59
CA LYS A 38 23.23 5.29 6.04
C LYS A 38 23.17 4.19 4.99
N GLU A 39 24.12 4.25 4.06
CA GLU A 39 24.21 3.25 3.00
C GLU A 39 24.25 1.83 3.59
N GLY A 40 23.37 0.97 3.12
CA GLY A 40 23.26 -0.41 3.58
C GLY A 40 22.37 -0.65 4.81
N GLU A 41 21.90 0.40 5.47
CA GLU A 41 21.02 0.22 6.64
C GLU A 41 19.57 -0.10 6.26
N PHE A 42 19.12 0.29 5.07
CA PHE A 42 17.76 -0.04 4.61
C PHE A 42 17.69 -1.50 4.18
N VAL A 43 16.78 -2.26 4.77
CA VAL A 43 16.54 -3.66 4.39
C VAL A 43 15.44 -3.69 3.32
N PRO A 44 15.76 -4.09 2.08
CA PRO A 44 14.75 -4.19 1.03
C PRO A 44 13.70 -5.25 1.36
N ASN A 45 12.49 -5.07 0.85
CA ASN A 45 11.36 -5.96 1.13
C ASN A 45 10.60 -6.29 -0.15
N GLY A 46 10.14 -7.53 -0.25
CA GLY A 46 9.33 -7.97 -1.38
C GLY A 46 7.84 -8.03 -1.05
N ILE A 47 7.01 -8.06 -2.09
CA ILE A 47 5.59 -8.33 -1.99
C ILE A 47 5.15 -9.15 -3.20
N SER A 48 4.24 -10.10 -2.96
CA SER A 48 3.62 -10.86 -4.05
C SER A 48 2.13 -11.01 -3.75
N MET A 49 1.31 -10.36 -4.55
CA MET A 49 -0.15 -10.42 -4.46
C MET A 49 -0.74 -10.69 -5.84
N ASP A 50 -1.85 -11.43 -5.87
CA ASP A 50 -2.57 -11.76 -7.09
C ASP A 50 -4.08 -11.82 -6.82
N GLU A 51 -4.87 -11.99 -7.87
CA GLU A 51 -6.33 -12.02 -7.76
C GLU A 51 -6.88 -13.36 -7.26
N GLU A 52 -6.12 -14.43 -7.36
CA GLU A 52 -6.64 -15.77 -7.07
C GLU A 52 -6.43 -16.21 -5.64
N LYS A 53 -5.21 -16.06 -5.14
CA LYS A 53 -4.79 -16.66 -3.86
C LYS A 53 -4.36 -15.65 -2.81
N ASN A 54 -3.73 -14.56 -3.22
CA ASN A 54 -3.05 -13.62 -2.31
C ASN A 54 -3.61 -12.20 -2.47
N ARG A 55 -4.92 -12.02 -2.28
CA ARG A 55 -5.56 -10.70 -2.38
C ARG A 55 -5.38 -9.85 -1.14
N ILE A 56 -5.20 -10.49 0.00
CA ILE A 56 -5.11 -9.81 1.30
C ILE A 56 -3.79 -10.22 1.95
N MET A 57 -3.02 -9.23 2.33
CA MET A 57 -1.79 -9.44 3.10
C MET A 57 -1.96 -8.77 4.46
N ILE A 58 -1.77 -9.54 5.52
CA ILE A 58 -1.84 -9.04 6.89
C ILE A 58 -0.42 -8.94 7.44
N LEU A 59 -0.02 -7.72 7.78
CA LEU A 59 1.28 -7.44 8.37
C LEU A 59 1.15 -7.42 9.89
N THR A 60 1.94 -8.25 10.56
CA THR A 60 1.96 -8.31 12.03
C THR A 60 3.38 -8.03 12.53
N GLY A 61 3.49 -7.52 13.73
CA GLY A 61 4.77 -7.22 14.33
C GLY A 61 4.68 -6.10 15.36
N PRO A 62 5.73 -5.89 16.14
CA PRO A 62 5.71 -4.85 17.17
C PRO A 62 5.60 -3.44 16.56
N ASN A 63 5.23 -2.48 17.39
CA ASN A 63 5.24 -1.09 16.97
C ASN A 63 6.67 -0.66 16.62
N MET A 64 6.80 0.24 15.66
CA MET A 64 8.08 0.72 15.11
C MET A 64 8.87 -0.35 14.32
N ALA A 65 8.28 -1.51 14.03
CA ALA A 65 8.93 -2.55 13.20
C ALA A 65 8.92 -2.22 11.69
N GLY A 66 8.46 -1.04 11.29
CA GLY A 66 8.47 -0.63 9.88
C GLY A 66 7.23 -1.03 9.08
N LYS A 67 6.15 -1.54 9.73
CA LYS A 67 4.92 -1.94 9.03
C LYS A 67 4.36 -0.82 8.14
N SER A 68 4.19 0.38 8.72
CA SER A 68 3.66 1.54 7.98
C SER A 68 4.62 2.00 6.88
N THR A 69 5.94 1.91 7.11
CA THR A 69 6.96 2.20 6.10
C THR A 69 6.84 1.24 4.92
N TYR A 70 6.67 -0.05 5.21
CA TYR A 70 6.48 -1.08 4.17
C TYR A 70 5.23 -0.82 3.32
N MET A 71 4.12 -0.45 3.97
CA MET A 71 2.88 -0.13 3.23
C MET A 71 3.05 1.11 2.36
N ARG A 72 3.65 2.19 2.91
CA ARG A 72 3.92 3.42 2.15
C ARG A 72 4.89 3.15 0.99
N GLN A 73 5.93 2.35 1.22
CA GLN A 73 6.85 1.90 0.17
C GLN A 73 6.09 1.26 -0.99
N THR A 74 5.22 0.30 -0.69
CA THR A 74 4.42 -0.40 -1.71
C THR A 74 3.56 0.60 -2.50
N ALA A 75 2.85 1.50 -1.81
CA ALA A 75 2.03 2.52 -2.45
C ALA A 75 2.85 3.42 -3.39
N LEU A 76 4.02 3.86 -2.93
CA LEU A 76 4.90 4.74 -3.71
C LEU A 76 5.45 4.04 -4.94
N ILE A 77 5.85 2.77 -4.81
CA ILE A 77 6.33 1.97 -5.95
C ILE A 77 5.21 1.81 -6.99
N VAL A 78 4.00 1.48 -6.54
CA VAL A 78 2.83 1.36 -7.44
C VAL A 78 2.56 2.71 -8.12
N LEU A 79 2.53 3.80 -7.36
CA LEU A 79 2.30 5.14 -7.91
C LEU A 79 3.34 5.52 -8.96
N LEU A 80 4.62 5.31 -8.67
CA LEU A 80 5.72 5.58 -9.61
C LEU A 80 5.56 4.76 -10.90
N ALA A 81 5.22 3.48 -10.77
CA ALA A 81 4.98 2.63 -11.94
C ALA A 81 3.83 3.14 -12.79
N GLN A 82 2.69 3.56 -12.17
CA GLN A 82 1.51 4.04 -12.90
C GLN A 82 1.78 5.35 -13.66
N ILE A 83 2.69 6.20 -13.19
CA ILE A 83 3.05 7.42 -13.91
C ILE A 83 4.16 7.19 -14.95
N GLY A 84 4.57 5.94 -15.17
CA GLY A 84 5.58 5.58 -16.18
C GLY A 84 7.02 5.78 -15.72
N SER A 85 7.28 5.87 -14.42
CA SER A 85 8.63 6.02 -13.88
C SER A 85 9.29 4.66 -13.61
N PHE A 86 10.62 4.68 -13.49
CA PHE A 86 11.37 3.60 -12.86
C PHE A 86 11.05 3.56 -11.38
N VAL A 87 11.21 2.39 -10.73
CA VAL A 87 10.81 2.15 -9.35
C VAL A 87 11.98 1.63 -8.51
N PRO A 88 12.01 1.97 -7.20
CA PRO A 88 13.07 1.51 -6.29
C PRO A 88 12.88 0.03 -5.90
N ALA A 89 13.28 -0.86 -6.81
CA ALA A 89 13.16 -2.30 -6.65
C ALA A 89 14.18 -2.99 -7.56
N SER A 90 14.46 -4.27 -7.34
CA SER A 90 15.26 -5.07 -8.27
C SER A 90 14.38 -5.60 -9.42
N PHE A 91 13.11 -5.86 -9.13
CA PHE A 91 12.11 -6.27 -10.11
C PHE A 91 10.73 -5.79 -9.67
N ALA A 92 9.90 -5.39 -10.65
CA ALA A 92 8.50 -5.04 -10.37
C ALA A 92 7.61 -5.43 -11.55
N HIS A 93 6.54 -6.16 -11.25
CA HIS A 93 5.44 -6.45 -12.17
C HIS A 93 4.15 -6.00 -11.51
N ILE A 94 3.53 -4.98 -12.07
CA ILE A 94 2.42 -4.27 -11.43
C ILE A 94 1.27 -4.13 -12.42
N GLY A 95 0.16 -4.73 -12.11
CA GLY A 95 -1.07 -4.55 -12.87
C GLY A 95 -1.61 -3.13 -12.72
N ILE A 96 -2.38 -2.67 -13.69
CA ILE A 96 -2.96 -1.32 -13.67
C ILE A 96 -3.85 -1.16 -12.42
N VAL A 97 -3.55 -0.12 -11.65
CA VAL A 97 -4.28 0.27 -10.44
C VAL A 97 -5.05 1.57 -10.72
N ASP A 98 -6.36 1.54 -10.54
CA ASP A 98 -7.20 2.71 -10.79
C ASP A 98 -7.21 3.70 -9.62
N ARG A 99 -7.02 3.22 -8.40
CA ARG A 99 -7.01 4.04 -7.18
C ARG A 99 -6.12 3.41 -6.11
N ILE A 100 -5.45 4.26 -5.37
CA ILE A 100 -4.71 3.87 -4.17
C ILE A 100 -5.39 4.55 -2.99
N PHE A 101 -5.92 3.76 -2.08
CA PHE A 101 -6.53 4.24 -0.84
C PHE A 101 -5.57 3.96 0.31
N THR A 102 -5.33 4.97 1.13
CA THR A 102 -4.48 4.80 2.31
C THR A 102 -5.20 5.28 3.56
N ARG A 103 -5.14 4.48 4.60
CA ARG A 103 -5.49 4.86 5.95
C ARG A 103 -4.32 4.43 6.83
N ILE A 104 -3.30 5.28 6.90
CA ILE A 104 -2.04 4.99 7.60
C ILE A 104 -1.76 6.11 8.60
N GLY A 105 -1.78 5.77 9.87
CA GLY A 105 -1.62 6.69 10.98
C GLY A 105 -2.94 7.36 11.36
N ALA A 106 -3.12 7.55 12.65
CA ALA A 106 -4.24 8.33 13.16
C ALA A 106 -3.81 9.79 13.25
N SER A 107 -4.54 10.69 12.62
CA SER A 107 -4.48 12.09 12.97
C SER A 107 -5.50 12.31 14.09
N ASP A 108 -5.02 12.35 15.31
CA ASP A 108 -5.87 12.72 16.45
C ASP A 108 -6.19 14.21 16.38
N ASP A 109 -7.04 14.57 15.45
CA ASP A 109 -7.54 15.95 15.40
C ASP A 109 -8.72 16.09 16.37
N ILE A 110 -8.37 16.26 17.63
CA ILE A 110 -9.31 16.42 18.75
C ILE A 110 -10.16 17.71 18.60
N SER A 111 -9.79 18.59 17.67
CA SER A 111 -10.41 19.91 17.55
C SER A 111 -11.86 19.89 17.04
N LEU A 112 -12.31 18.81 16.42
CA LEU A 112 -13.63 18.75 15.80
C LEU A 112 -14.71 18.07 16.65
N GLY A 113 -14.39 17.64 17.88
CA GLY A 113 -15.37 17.06 18.81
C GLY A 113 -16.03 15.76 18.33
N GLN A 114 -15.56 15.19 17.22
CA GLN A 114 -16.06 13.89 16.75
C GLN A 114 -15.20 12.77 17.32
N SER A 115 -15.85 11.67 17.65
CA SER A 115 -15.12 10.47 18.04
C SER A 115 -14.18 10.04 16.92
N THR A 116 -12.89 9.89 17.22
CA THR A 116 -11.87 9.39 16.29
C THR A 116 -12.32 8.10 15.60
N PHE A 117 -13.04 7.25 16.34
CA PHE A 117 -13.61 6.01 15.81
C PHE A 117 -14.64 6.27 14.69
N MET A 118 -15.52 7.28 14.86
CA MET A 118 -16.54 7.59 13.85
C MET A 118 -15.90 8.15 12.57
N VAL A 119 -14.88 8.98 12.71
CA VAL A 119 -14.11 9.49 11.56
C VAL A 119 -13.48 8.32 10.82
N GLU A 120 -12.80 7.45 11.56
CA GLU A 120 -12.17 6.25 11.01
C GLU A 120 -13.18 5.36 10.25
N MET A 121 -14.32 5.10 10.84
CA MET A 121 -15.37 4.27 10.22
C MET A 121 -15.93 4.92 8.94
N ASN A 122 -16.10 6.23 8.95
CA ASN A 122 -16.55 6.97 7.76
C ASN A 122 -15.51 6.89 6.62
N GLU A 123 -14.23 7.03 6.94
CA GLU A 123 -13.14 6.89 5.95
C GLU A 123 -13.12 5.49 5.37
N VAL A 124 -13.14 4.46 6.21
CA VAL A 124 -13.14 3.06 5.77
C VAL A 124 -14.39 2.77 4.91
N SER A 125 -15.56 3.26 5.34
CA SER A 125 -16.80 3.12 4.57
C SER A 125 -16.66 3.78 3.19
N GLY A 126 -16.06 4.98 3.15
CA GLY A 126 -15.78 5.67 1.90
C GLY A 126 -14.86 4.87 0.98
N ILE A 127 -13.80 4.30 1.54
CA ILE A 127 -12.88 3.44 0.80
C ILE A 127 -13.62 2.22 0.21
N LEU A 128 -14.42 1.54 1.04
CA LEU A 128 -15.15 0.34 0.62
C LEU A 128 -16.20 0.62 -0.46
N ARG A 129 -16.85 1.80 -0.41
CA ARG A 129 -17.85 2.20 -1.42
C ARG A 129 -17.21 2.56 -2.77
N ASN A 130 -16.01 3.12 -2.73
CA ASN A 130 -15.37 3.65 -3.94
C ASN A 130 -14.27 2.73 -4.50
N GLY A 131 -13.89 1.70 -3.76
CA GLY A 131 -12.89 0.73 -4.19
C GLY A 131 -13.44 -0.17 -5.30
N THR A 132 -12.57 -0.50 -6.24
CA THR A 132 -12.86 -1.42 -7.35
C THR A 132 -11.96 -2.65 -7.23
N TYR A 133 -12.17 -3.60 -8.12
CA TYR A 133 -11.30 -4.78 -8.19
C TYR A 133 -9.86 -4.44 -8.62
N LYS A 134 -9.63 -3.25 -9.16
CA LYS A 134 -8.29 -2.75 -9.51
C LYS A 134 -7.68 -1.82 -8.47
N SER A 135 -8.36 -1.56 -7.36
CA SER A 135 -7.86 -0.64 -6.34
C SER A 135 -6.86 -1.31 -5.41
N LEU A 136 -5.87 -0.55 -4.96
CA LEU A 136 -4.94 -0.94 -3.89
C LEU A 136 -5.37 -0.25 -2.59
N LEU A 137 -5.60 -1.03 -1.54
CA LEU A 137 -6.03 -0.54 -0.23
C LEU A 137 -4.93 -0.81 0.81
N LEU A 138 -4.58 0.21 1.57
CA LEU A 138 -3.56 0.13 2.63
C LEU A 138 -4.19 0.63 3.93
N LEU A 139 -4.43 -0.29 4.85
CA LEU A 139 -5.14 0.00 6.10
C LEU A 139 -4.24 -0.33 7.30
N ASP A 140 -3.85 0.70 8.05
CA ASP A 140 -2.95 0.57 9.20
C ASP A 140 -3.75 0.79 10.50
N GLU A 141 -3.65 -0.15 11.42
CA GLU A 141 -4.24 -0.09 12.76
C GLU A 141 -5.72 0.34 12.77
N VAL A 142 -6.52 -0.12 11.82
CA VAL A 142 -7.95 0.18 11.80
C VAL A 142 -8.63 -0.52 12.99
N GLY A 143 -9.17 0.28 13.91
CA GLY A 143 -9.75 -0.16 15.18
C GLY A 143 -10.96 -1.10 15.08
N UNK A 144 -11.18 -1.16 14.07
CA UNK A 144 -12.36 -1.90 13.96
C UNK A 144 -12.25 -3.36 13.68
N UNK A 145 -11.57 -3.76 14.14
CA UNK A 145 -11.55 -5.13 14.05
C UNK A 145 -12.80 -5.78 14.56
N UNK A 146 -13.28 -5.18 15.17
CA UNK A 146 -14.51 -5.56 15.68
C UNK A 146 -15.67 -5.17 14.84
N UNK A 147 -15.43 -4.30 14.35
CA UNK A 147 -16.42 -3.86 13.44
C UNK A 147 -16.49 -4.69 12.18
N LEU A 148 -15.57 -5.33 11.82
CA LEU A 148 -15.72 -6.18 10.63
C LEU A 148 -16.57 -7.42 10.86
N ARG A 149 -16.86 -7.75 12.10
CA ARG A 149 -17.73 -8.91 12.40
C ARG A 149 -19.23 -8.66 12.23
N GLY A 150 -19.70 -7.42 12.21
CA GLY A 150 -21.13 -7.12 12.30
C GLY A 150 -21.85 -6.62 11.05
N SER A 151 -21.16 -6.12 10.05
CA SER A 151 -21.84 -5.43 8.94
C SER A 151 -21.19 -5.58 7.56
N VAL A 152 -20.39 -6.61 7.39
CA VAL A 152 -19.98 -6.95 6.03
C VAL A 152 -21.12 -7.75 5.41
N HIS A 153 -22.01 -7.07 4.72
CA HIS A 153 -22.67 -7.70 3.57
C HIS A 153 -21.55 -8.42 2.81
N PRO A 154 -21.73 -9.65 2.41
CA PRO A 154 -20.66 -10.38 1.76
C PRO A 154 -20.10 -9.50 0.64
N MET A 155 -18.92 -8.94 0.89
CA MET A 155 -18.14 -8.36 -0.18
C MET A 155 -18.01 -9.50 -1.17
N THR A 156 -18.82 -9.44 -2.22
CA THR A 156 -18.67 -10.40 -3.29
C THR A 156 -17.19 -10.37 -3.66
N SER A 157 -16.60 -11.52 -3.85
CA SER A 157 -15.18 -11.72 -4.09
C SER A 157 -14.60 -10.86 -5.24
N ARG A 158 -15.43 -10.03 -5.86
CA ARG A 158 -15.10 -9.15 -6.97
C ARG A 158 -14.88 -7.68 -6.59
N SER A 159 -15.11 -7.27 -5.33
CA SER A 159 -15.15 -5.83 -5.00
C SER A 159 -13.83 -5.23 -4.50
N VAL A 160 -12.87 -6.02 -4.09
CA VAL A 160 -11.54 -5.50 -3.66
C VAL A 160 -10.45 -6.41 -4.21
N SER A 161 -9.50 -5.84 -4.95
CA SER A 161 -8.47 -6.67 -5.55
C SER A 161 -7.23 -6.87 -4.66
N ARG A 162 -6.83 -5.85 -3.90
CA ARG A 162 -5.60 -5.92 -3.11
C ARG A 162 -5.74 -5.14 -1.82
N LEU A 163 -5.55 -5.81 -0.71
CA LEU A 163 -5.65 -5.21 0.62
C LEU A 163 -4.39 -5.50 1.42
N LEU A 164 -3.69 -4.45 1.84
CA LEU A 164 -2.60 -4.52 2.80
C LEU A 164 -3.13 -3.98 4.13
N TRP A 165 -3.11 -4.81 5.16
CA TRP A 165 -3.61 -4.45 6.48
C TRP A 165 -2.52 -4.68 7.53
N SER A 166 -2.33 -3.69 8.40
CA SER A 166 -1.46 -3.81 9.58
C SER A 166 -2.28 -3.84 10.86
N LYS A 167 -1.84 -4.65 11.81
CA LYS A 167 -2.42 -4.76 13.15
C LYS A 167 -1.35 -4.36 14.20
#